data_ea7b91bc5ffb58823ca1171d045fae73
#
_entry.id   ea7b91bc5ffb58823ca1171d045fae73
#
_cell.length_a   1.000
_cell.length_b   1.000
_cell.length_c   1.000
_cell.angle_alpha   90.00
_cell.angle_beta   90.00
_cell.angle_gamma   90.00
#
_symmetry.space_group_name_H-M   'P 1'
#
loop_
_entity.id
_entity.type
_entity.pdbx_description
1 polymer ?
#
loop_
_entity_poly.entity_id
_entity_poly.type
_entity_poly.pdbx_seq_one_letter_code
_entity_poly.pdbx_strand_id
1 'polypeptide(L)'
;LMVVCAKMGMHFVACGPKSLWPNEELVSKCMEIAKENGGSISMNENVMEATRDADVIYTDVWVSMGEPDEVWNERINLLKPYQVNMDVMNNARPDAIFLHCLPSFHDLNTTIGKDIYSKFGLKEMEVTDEVFNSSKSKVFDQAENRLHTIKAVVYATMREDNE
;
A
#
# COMPACT_ATOMS: atom_id res chain seq x y z
N LEU A 1 0.71 -5.42 -6.65
CA LEU A 1 1.06 -6.20 -5.47
C LEU A 1 0.37 -7.57 -5.47
N MET A 2 -0.96 -7.65 -5.50
CA MET A 2 -1.73 -8.90 -5.39
C MET A 2 -1.19 -10.04 -6.25
N VAL A 3 -0.90 -9.81 -7.54
CA VAL A 3 -0.35 -10.83 -8.45
C VAL A 3 1.01 -11.35 -7.98
N VAL A 4 1.89 -10.45 -7.53
CA VAL A 4 3.22 -10.84 -7.03
C VAL A 4 3.10 -11.65 -5.75
N CYS A 5 2.27 -11.19 -4.80
CA CYS A 5 2.03 -11.92 -3.55
C CYS A 5 1.48 -13.33 -3.81
N ALA A 6 0.54 -13.47 -4.75
CA ALA A 6 0.00 -14.77 -5.16
C ALA A 6 1.09 -15.71 -5.69
N LYS A 7 1.96 -15.22 -6.57
CA LYS A 7 3.06 -16.01 -7.14
C LYS A 7 4.16 -16.36 -6.14
N MET A 8 4.34 -15.52 -5.12
CA MET A 8 5.34 -15.71 -4.07
C MET A 8 4.83 -16.53 -2.88
N GLY A 9 3.59 -17.04 -2.94
CA GLY A 9 3.00 -17.84 -1.86
C GLY A 9 2.73 -17.03 -0.58
N MET A 10 2.51 -15.72 -0.71
CA MET A 10 2.21 -14.84 0.41
C MET A 10 0.71 -14.81 0.72
N HIS A 11 0.37 -14.54 1.99
CA HIS A 11 -0.99 -14.21 2.40
C HIS A 11 -1.23 -12.71 2.19
N PHE A 12 -2.11 -12.37 1.26
CA PHE A 12 -2.40 -10.99 0.90
C PHE A 12 -3.84 -10.62 1.24
N VAL A 13 -4.03 -9.53 1.97
CA VAL A 13 -5.34 -8.96 2.28
C VAL A 13 -5.43 -7.58 1.64
N ALA A 14 -6.35 -7.40 0.68
CA ALA A 14 -6.69 -6.07 0.18
C ALA A 14 -7.73 -5.45 1.12
N CYS A 15 -7.28 -4.48 1.94
CA CYS A 15 -8.12 -3.77 2.88
C CYS A 15 -8.55 -2.43 2.29
N GLY A 16 -9.86 -2.27 2.12
CA GLY A 16 -10.45 -1.06 1.56
C GLY A 16 -11.92 -1.23 1.25
N PRO A 17 -12.64 -0.13 0.91
CA PRO A 17 -14.05 -0.19 0.59
C PRO A 17 -14.30 -1.03 -0.66
N LYS A 18 -15.37 -1.82 -0.64
CA LYS A 18 -15.72 -2.75 -1.72
C LYS A 18 -15.78 -2.09 -3.11
N SER A 19 -16.16 -0.82 -3.17
CA SER A 19 -16.21 -0.04 -4.42
C SER A 19 -14.85 0.17 -5.09
N LEU A 20 -13.75 -0.03 -4.35
CA LEU A 20 -12.37 0.10 -4.83
C LEU A 20 -11.64 -1.24 -4.95
N TRP A 21 -12.33 -2.36 -4.74
CA TRP A 21 -11.70 -3.67 -4.90
C TRP A 21 -11.31 -3.93 -6.35
N PRO A 22 -10.26 -4.72 -6.58
CA PRO A 22 -9.85 -5.10 -7.93
C PRO A 22 -10.95 -5.87 -8.66
N ASN A 23 -10.80 -5.96 -9.98
CA ASN A 23 -11.71 -6.75 -10.83
C ASN A 23 -11.82 -8.19 -10.33
N GLU A 24 -13.05 -8.73 -10.25
CA GLU A 24 -13.35 -10.06 -9.71
C GLU A 24 -12.64 -11.20 -10.47
N GLU A 25 -12.51 -11.09 -11.78
CA GLU A 25 -11.79 -12.09 -12.60
C GLU A 25 -10.31 -12.14 -12.23
N LEU A 26 -9.68 -10.97 -12.04
CA LEU A 26 -8.29 -10.88 -11.59
C LEU A 26 -8.11 -11.45 -10.19
N VAL A 27 -9.03 -11.14 -9.28
CA VAL A 27 -9.02 -11.67 -7.91
C VAL A 27 -9.10 -13.20 -7.93
N SER A 28 -10.04 -13.77 -8.69
CA SER A 28 -10.22 -15.22 -8.81
C SER A 28 -8.96 -15.90 -9.34
N LYS A 29 -8.34 -15.36 -10.38
CA LYS A 29 -7.06 -15.88 -10.91
C LYS A 29 -5.93 -15.81 -9.86
N CYS A 30 -5.86 -14.71 -9.10
CA CYS A 30 -4.85 -14.57 -8.06
C CYS A 30 -5.09 -15.55 -6.90
N MET A 31 -6.33 -15.85 -6.53
CA MET A 31 -6.67 -16.86 -5.53
C MET A 31 -6.21 -18.27 -5.95
N GLU A 32 -6.42 -18.65 -7.20
CA GLU A 32 -5.95 -19.92 -7.76
C GLU A 32 -4.42 -20.01 -7.69
N ILE A 33 -3.71 -18.99 -8.22
CA ILE A 33 -2.24 -18.92 -8.18
C ILE A 33 -1.71 -18.96 -6.74
N ALA A 34 -2.31 -18.20 -5.82
CA ALA A 34 -1.89 -18.19 -4.42
C ALA A 34 -2.03 -19.57 -3.78
N LYS A 35 -3.14 -20.26 -4.02
CA LYS A 35 -3.39 -21.62 -3.52
C LYS A 35 -2.34 -22.61 -4.01
N GLU A 36 -1.96 -22.56 -5.28
CA GLU A 36 -0.91 -23.41 -5.87
C GLU A 36 0.47 -23.15 -5.24
N ASN A 37 0.74 -21.92 -4.79
CA ASN A 37 2.02 -21.51 -4.20
C ASN A 37 2.01 -21.50 -2.66
N GLY A 38 0.95 -21.97 -2.00
CA GLY A 38 0.86 -22.04 -0.54
C GLY A 38 0.50 -20.74 0.16
N GLY A 39 0.03 -19.74 -0.59
CA GLY A 39 -0.47 -18.46 -0.08
C GLY A 39 -1.99 -18.33 -0.12
N SER A 40 -2.49 -17.12 0.12
CA SER A 40 -3.91 -16.78 0.00
C SER A 40 -4.13 -15.33 -0.40
N ILE A 41 -5.27 -15.06 -1.06
CA ILE A 41 -5.75 -13.72 -1.38
C ILE A 41 -7.12 -13.54 -0.75
N SER A 42 -7.32 -12.45 -0.04
CA SER A 42 -8.62 -12.07 0.54
C SER A 42 -8.86 -10.57 0.47
N MET A 43 -10.15 -10.20 0.61
CA MET A 43 -10.62 -8.81 0.65
C MET A 43 -11.30 -8.55 1.99
N ASN A 44 -11.06 -7.40 2.59
CA ASN A 44 -11.70 -7.05 3.86
C ASN A 44 -11.94 -5.53 3.93
N GLU A 45 -13.10 -5.13 4.41
CA GLU A 45 -13.44 -3.72 4.67
C GLU A 45 -13.13 -3.31 6.12
N ASN A 46 -12.88 -4.27 7.01
CA ASN A 46 -12.55 -4.01 8.40
C ASN A 46 -11.03 -3.94 8.60
N VAL A 47 -10.54 -2.73 8.89
CA VAL A 47 -9.10 -2.47 9.06
C VAL A 47 -8.49 -3.34 10.16
N MET A 48 -9.15 -3.45 11.32
CA MET A 48 -8.60 -4.17 12.47
C MET A 48 -8.61 -5.69 12.27
N GLU A 49 -9.52 -6.22 11.46
CA GLU A 49 -9.48 -7.63 11.07
C GLU A 49 -8.40 -7.88 10.01
N ALA A 50 -8.30 -7.00 9.01
CA ALA A 50 -7.38 -7.13 7.90
C ALA A 50 -5.91 -7.03 8.33
N THR A 51 -5.62 -6.23 9.36
CA THR A 51 -4.25 -5.93 9.81
C THR A 51 -3.80 -6.78 11.01
N ARG A 52 -4.71 -7.63 11.56
CA ARG A 52 -4.37 -8.49 12.69
C ARG A 52 -3.25 -9.46 12.33
N ASP A 53 -2.20 -9.45 13.14
CA ASP A 53 -1.02 -10.32 12.99
C ASP A 53 -0.33 -10.20 11.60
N ALA A 54 -0.53 -9.09 10.89
CA ALA A 54 0.14 -8.84 9.61
C ALA A 54 1.65 -8.60 9.84
N ASP A 55 2.48 -9.13 8.93
CA ASP A 55 3.93 -8.87 8.91
C ASP A 55 4.27 -7.54 8.23
N VAL A 56 3.43 -7.12 7.28
CA VAL A 56 3.64 -5.91 6.47
C VAL A 56 2.34 -5.14 6.32
N ILE A 57 2.37 -3.86 6.68
CA ILE A 57 1.32 -2.90 6.36
C ILE A 57 1.80 -2.03 5.20
N TYR A 58 1.08 -2.09 4.07
CA TYR A 58 1.40 -1.33 2.86
C TYR A 58 0.25 -0.42 2.50
N THR A 59 0.50 0.87 2.29
CA THR A 59 -0.51 1.81 1.79
C THR A 59 0.01 2.62 0.59
N ASP A 60 -0.89 3.31 -0.07
CA ASP A 60 -0.64 4.18 -1.21
C ASP A 60 -1.42 5.49 -1.03
N VAL A 61 -1.13 6.50 -1.81
CA VAL A 61 -1.89 7.76 -1.83
C VAL A 61 -3.37 7.50 -2.12
N TRP A 62 -4.25 8.23 -1.45
CA TRP A 62 -5.69 8.11 -1.68
C TRP A 62 -6.13 8.65 -3.03
N VAL A 63 -5.40 9.65 -3.54
CA VAL A 63 -5.69 10.31 -4.80
C VAL A 63 -4.39 10.48 -5.59
N SER A 64 -4.40 10.05 -6.85
CA SER A 64 -3.26 10.20 -7.74
C SER A 64 -3.04 11.67 -8.10
N MET A 65 -1.78 12.07 -8.28
CA MET A 65 -1.45 13.41 -8.73
C MET A 65 -2.07 13.66 -10.12
N GLY A 66 -2.78 14.78 -10.26
CA GLY A 66 -3.44 15.18 -11.51
C GLY A 66 -4.92 14.80 -11.60
N GLU A 67 -5.49 14.13 -10.59
CA GLU A 67 -6.94 13.96 -10.51
C GLU A 67 -7.65 15.28 -10.15
N PRO A 68 -8.89 15.53 -10.67
CA PRO A 68 -9.67 16.73 -10.37
C PRO A 68 -9.98 16.89 -8.88
N ASP A 69 -10.13 18.13 -8.41
CA ASP A 69 -10.42 18.44 -7.00
C ASP A 69 -11.73 17.79 -6.48
N GLU A 70 -12.70 17.55 -7.35
CA GLU A 70 -13.97 16.88 -7.03
C GLU A 70 -13.76 15.45 -6.54
N VAL A 71 -12.79 14.73 -7.14
CA VAL A 71 -12.44 13.35 -6.76
C VAL A 71 -11.83 13.30 -5.36
N TRP A 72 -11.10 14.35 -4.96
CA TRP A 72 -10.44 14.40 -3.66
C TRP A 72 -11.42 14.30 -2.49
N ASN A 73 -12.52 15.07 -2.51
CA ASN A 73 -13.52 15.04 -1.44
C ASN A 73 -14.15 13.66 -1.28
N GLU A 74 -14.52 13.03 -2.39
CA GLU A 74 -15.11 11.69 -2.37
C GLU A 74 -14.11 10.66 -1.83
N ARG A 75 -12.87 10.66 -2.35
CA ARG A 75 -11.81 9.74 -1.94
C ARG A 75 -11.41 9.90 -0.48
N ILE A 76 -11.26 11.13 -0.01
CA ILE A 76 -10.93 11.42 1.39
C ILE A 76 -12.02 10.86 2.31
N ASN A 77 -13.29 11.15 2.03
CA ASN A 77 -14.39 10.67 2.87
C ASN A 77 -14.47 9.13 2.89
N LEU A 78 -14.22 8.51 1.75
CA LEU A 78 -14.28 7.06 1.58
C LEU A 78 -13.09 6.36 2.26
N LEU A 79 -11.88 6.93 2.16
CA LEU A 79 -10.63 6.28 2.58
C LEU A 79 -10.14 6.71 3.96
N LYS A 80 -10.67 7.77 4.54
CA LYS A 80 -10.29 8.24 5.89
C LYS A 80 -10.32 7.13 6.96
N PRO A 81 -11.30 6.18 6.98
CA PRO A 81 -11.30 5.07 7.93
C PRO A 81 -10.13 4.09 7.74
N TYR A 82 -9.44 4.16 6.62
CA TYR A 82 -8.32 3.27 6.25
C TYR A 82 -6.94 3.91 6.43
N GLN A 83 -6.88 5.09 7.08
CA GLN A 83 -5.60 5.73 7.41
C GLN A 83 -4.75 4.80 8.28
N VAL A 84 -3.49 4.62 7.90
CA VAL A 84 -2.53 3.87 8.71
C VAL A 84 -2.02 4.77 9.84
N ASN A 85 -2.36 4.41 11.06
CA ASN A 85 -1.94 5.07 12.31
C ASN A 85 -1.30 4.05 13.26
N MET A 86 -0.91 4.49 14.45
CA MET A 86 -0.25 3.59 15.41
C MET A 86 -1.18 2.49 15.94
N ASP A 87 -2.50 2.68 15.98
CA ASP A 87 -3.44 1.62 16.37
C ASP A 87 -3.43 0.48 15.35
N VAL A 88 -3.40 0.81 14.06
CA VAL A 88 -3.25 -0.16 12.96
C VAL A 88 -1.91 -0.89 13.07
N MET A 89 -0.81 -0.16 13.28
CA MET A 89 0.52 -0.76 13.43
C MET A 89 0.68 -1.62 14.68
N ASN A 90 0.00 -1.28 15.76
CA ASN A 90 0.01 -2.06 17.02
C ASN A 90 -0.88 -3.31 16.94
N ASN A 91 -1.86 -3.33 16.04
CA ASN A 91 -2.71 -4.50 15.79
C ASN A 91 -2.01 -5.55 14.91
N ALA A 92 -1.02 -5.15 14.14
CA ALA A 92 -0.12 -6.03 13.41
C ALA A 92 0.91 -6.71 14.35
N ARG A 93 1.75 -7.57 13.81
CA ARG A 93 2.80 -8.21 14.60
C ARG A 93 3.77 -7.18 15.23
N PRO A 94 4.40 -7.49 16.37
CA PRO A 94 5.35 -6.57 17.01
C PRO A 94 6.52 -6.16 16.11
N ASP A 95 6.94 -7.04 15.22
CA ASP A 95 8.02 -6.86 14.24
C ASP A 95 7.52 -6.43 12.86
N ALA A 96 6.22 -6.14 12.71
CA ALA A 96 5.65 -5.67 11.45
C ALA A 96 6.32 -4.39 10.95
N ILE A 97 6.47 -4.30 9.63
CA ILE A 97 7.02 -3.13 8.94
C ILE A 97 5.94 -2.35 8.21
N PHE A 98 6.17 -1.04 8.06
CA PHE A 98 5.35 -0.14 7.25
C PHE A 98 6.03 0.16 5.93
N LEU A 99 5.28 0.07 4.83
CA LEU A 99 5.72 0.36 3.46
C LEU A 99 4.78 1.36 2.77
N HIS A 100 5.33 2.17 1.88
CA HIS A 100 4.61 3.12 1.03
C HIS A 100 5.39 3.36 -0.26
N CYS A 101 4.69 3.49 -1.40
CA CYS A 101 5.34 3.64 -2.70
C CYS A 101 5.91 5.04 -2.99
N LEU A 102 5.73 6.00 -2.09
CA LEU A 102 6.14 7.41 -2.22
C LEU A 102 5.73 8.09 -3.57
N PRO A 103 5.38 9.39 -3.55
CA PRO A 103 5.35 10.27 -2.37
C PRO A 103 4.23 9.95 -1.40
N SER A 104 4.35 10.41 -0.14
CA SER A 104 3.34 10.24 0.92
C SER A 104 2.87 11.60 1.44
N PHE A 105 1.59 11.68 1.86
CA PHE A 105 1.01 12.90 2.44
C PHE A 105 0.80 12.73 3.94
N HIS A 106 1.89 12.78 4.70
CA HIS A 106 1.90 12.57 6.15
C HIS A 106 2.19 13.83 6.96
N ASP A 107 2.59 14.96 6.31
CA ASP A 107 2.93 16.22 7.00
C ASP A 107 2.60 17.47 6.16
N LEU A 108 2.95 18.66 6.72
CA LEU A 108 2.80 19.97 6.07
C LEU A 108 4.11 20.54 5.54
N ASN A 109 5.18 19.76 5.44
CA ASN A 109 6.49 20.25 5.01
C ASN A 109 6.58 20.44 3.50
N THR A 110 5.68 19.81 2.74
CA THR A 110 5.60 19.93 1.28
C THR A 110 4.59 20.98 0.84
N THR A 111 4.76 21.53 -0.36
CA THR A 111 3.79 22.47 -0.96
C THR A 111 2.42 21.81 -1.11
N ILE A 112 2.40 20.56 -1.61
CA ILE A 112 1.15 19.81 -1.81
C ILE A 112 0.47 19.52 -0.46
N GLY A 113 1.20 19.16 0.58
CA GLY A 113 0.64 18.96 1.92
C GLY A 113 -0.04 20.23 2.47
N LYS A 114 0.56 21.41 2.25
CA LYS A 114 -0.05 22.70 2.61
C LYS A 114 -1.31 23.00 1.80
N ASP A 115 -1.31 22.71 0.51
CA ASP A 115 -2.46 22.90 -0.36
C ASP A 115 -3.63 21.99 0.06
N ILE A 116 -3.35 20.73 0.37
CA ILE A 116 -4.33 19.75 0.89
C ILE A 116 -4.90 20.25 2.22
N TYR A 117 -4.05 20.72 3.12
CA TYR A 117 -4.50 21.30 4.39
C TYR A 117 -5.40 22.51 4.19
N SER A 118 -5.02 23.41 3.28
CA SER A 118 -5.82 24.60 2.96
C SER A 118 -7.19 24.26 2.39
N LYS A 119 -7.26 23.23 1.53
CA LYS A 119 -8.50 22.82 0.84
C LYS A 119 -9.39 21.91 1.69
N PHE A 120 -8.81 20.97 2.43
CA PHE A 120 -9.52 19.85 3.07
C PHE A 120 -9.35 19.81 4.59
N GLY A 121 -8.49 20.66 5.17
CA GLY A 121 -8.23 20.71 6.62
C GLY A 121 -7.46 19.48 7.17
N LEU A 122 -6.88 18.65 6.30
CA LEU A 122 -6.14 17.45 6.69
C LEU A 122 -4.64 17.71 6.73
N LYS A 123 -4.02 17.39 7.87
CA LYS A 123 -2.56 17.49 8.04
C LYS A 123 -1.85 16.21 7.59
N GLU A 124 -2.55 15.09 7.66
CA GLU A 124 -2.09 13.75 7.38
C GLU A 124 -3.19 13.03 6.60
N MET A 125 -2.84 12.24 5.62
CA MET A 125 -3.81 11.53 4.78
C MET A 125 -3.74 10.01 4.98
N GLU A 126 -3.12 9.30 4.07
CA GLU A 126 -3.10 7.84 4.04
C GLU A 126 -2.29 7.21 5.19
N VAL A 127 -1.40 7.97 5.79
CA VAL A 127 -0.58 7.57 6.94
C VAL A 127 -0.35 8.76 7.85
N THR A 128 -0.23 8.51 9.17
CA THR A 128 0.15 9.53 10.13
C THR A 128 1.66 9.76 10.12
N ASP A 129 2.09 10.99 10.47
CA ASP A 129 3.51 11.36 10.56
C ASP A 129 4.25 10.48 11.59
N GLU A 130 3.57 10.11 12.68
CA GLU A 130 4.11 9.21 13.70
C GLU A 130 4.48 7.83 13.12
N VAL A 131 3.63 7.23 12.29
CA VAL A 131 3.94 5.93 11.65
C VAL A 131 5.02 6.11 10.61
N PHE A 132 4.92 7.14 9.77
CA PHE A 132 5.88 7.40 8.70
C PHE A 132 7.31 7.56 9.20
N ASN A 133 7.50 8.22 10.35
CA ASN A 133 8.81 8.43 10.98
C ASN A 133 9.17 7.39 12.05
N SER A 134 8.36 6.36 12.24
CA SER A 134 8.64 5.31 13.23
C SER A 134 9.79 4.38 12.79
N SER A 135 10.34 3.65 13.73
CA SER A 135 11.35 2.60 13.46
C SER A 135 10.81 1.43 12.60
N LYS A 136 9.48 1.28 12.55
CA LYS A 136 8.79 0.28 11.72
C LYS A 136 8.72 0.71 10.24
N SER A 137 8.88 1.98 9.93
CA SER A 137 8.85 2.50 8.56
C SER A 137 10.10 2.06 7.78
N LYS A 138 9.86 1.45 6.62
CA LYS A 138 10.89 0.99 5.68
C LYS A 138 10.69 1.59 4.29
N VAL A 139 10.04 2.75 4.22
CA VAL A 139 9.68 3.42 2.97
C VAL A 139 10.90 3.81 2.14
N PHE A 140 11.98 4.26 2.78
CA PHE A 140 13.21 4.64 2.09
C PHE A 140 14.03 3.42 1.67
N ASP A 141 14.11 2.38 2.51
CA ASP A 141 14.71 1.09 2.15
C ASP A 141 13.97 0.46 0.94
N GLN A 142 12.63 0.57 0.92
CA GLN A 142 11.81 0.14 -0.20
C GLN A 142 12.11 0.93 -1.47
N ALA A 143 12.26 2.26 -1.36
CA ALA A 143 12.57 3.13 -2.50
C ALA A 143 13.96 2.80 -3.08
N GLU A 144 14.96 2.55 -2.24
CA GLU A 144 16.27 2.10 -2.66
C GLU A 144 16.22 0.73 -3.35
N ASN A 145 15.48 -0.23 -2.79
CA ASN A 145 15.32 -1.56 -3.39
C ASN A 145 14.72 -1.53 -4.80
N ARG A 146 13.95 -0.50 -5.15
CA ARG A 146 13.43 -0.33 -6.51
C ARG A 146 14.56 -0.27 -7.56
N LEU A 147 15.69 0.36 -7.24
CA LEU A 147 16.86 0.38 -8.13
C LEU A 147 17.33 -1.05 -8.43
N HIS A 148 17.46 -1.88 -7.42
CA HIS A 148 17.96 -3.25 -7.54
C HIS A 148 16.98 -4.16 -8.29
N THR A 149 15.69 -4.07 -7.99
CA THR A 149 14.67 -4.90 -8.64
C THR A 149 14.48 -4.53 -10.11
N ILE A 150 14.45 -3.24 -10.46
CA ILE A 150 14.38 -2.81 -11.87
C ILE A 150 15.62 -3.24 -12.63
N LYS A 151 16.81 -3.07 -12.05
CA LYS A 151 18.06 -3.54 -12.65
C LYS A 151 18.04 -5.05 -12.92
N ALA A 152 17.53 -5.84 -11.99
CA ALA A 152 17.39 -7.29 -12.15
C ALA A 152 16.42 -7.65 -13.29
N VAL A 153 15.28 -6.95 -13.40
CA VAL A 153 14.31 -7.15 -14.49
C VAL A 153 14.93 -6.80 -15.84
N VAL A 154 15.59 -5.65 -15.96
CA VAL A 154 16.29 -5.24 -17.20
C VAL A 154 17.35 -6.28 -17.58
N TYR A 155 18.18 -6.70 -16.64
CA TYR A 155 19.18 -7.74 -16.89
C TYR A 155 18.55 -9.05 -17.38
N ALA A 156 17.50 -9.52 -16.72
CA ALA A 156 16.83 -10.77 -17.08
C ALA A 156 16.14 -10.73 -18.44
N THR A 157 15.61 -9.55 -18.86
CA THR A 157 14.87 -9.40 -20.11
C THR A 157 15.77 -9.03 -21.30
N MET A 158 16.96 -8.46 -21.05
CA MET A 158 17.91 -8.08 -22.11
C MET A 158 19.06 -9.07 -22.27
N ARG A 159 19.15 -10.07 -21.40
CA ARG A 159 20.16 -11.11 -21.52
C ARG A 159 19.83 -11.99 -22.74
N GLU A 160 20.77 -12.12 -23.69
CA GLU A 160 20.71 -13.18 -24.69
C GLU A 160 20.91 -14.51 -23.96
N ASP A 161 20.00 -15.47 -24.18
CA ASP A 161 20.20 -16.85 -23.72
C ASP A 161 21.37 -17.42 -24.55
N ASN A 162 22.58 -17.25 -24.04
CA ASN A 162 23.69 -18.04 -24.53
C ASN A 162 23.44 -19.48 -24.01
N GLU A 163 23.05 -20.36 -24.95
CA GLU A 163 22.96 -21.79 -24.77
C GLU A 163 24.23 -22.40 -24.16
#